data_9b73393137824e779df3f7b8c12fe2ae
#
_entry.id   9b73393137824e779df3f7b8c12fe2ae
#
_cell.length_a   1.000
_cell.length_b   1.000
_cell.length_c   1.000
_cell.angle_alpha   90.00
_cell.angle_beta   90.00
_cell.angle_gamma   90.00
#
_symmetry.space_group_name_H-M   'P 1'
#
loop_
_entity.id
_entity.type
_entity.pdbx_description
1 polymer ?
#
loop_
_entity_poly.entity_id
_entity_poly.type
_entity_poly.pdbx_seq_one_letter_code
_entity_poly.pdbx_strand_id
1 'polypeptide(L)'
;MKKWKIAAAALCVCFLFTAAFAASGTPGGQTDPLVTLSYLNGSYTKQVKDMVDQTVTARKAEMEQSLRNILAGQGGGGAPSSSGTFTVVTLAQGQSLVGEVGCEVMLRIGAAACAGQDSVGLIDTTAGSVLGGGQALAVNHLYMVTIGPRSVTAAAPTVKVLARGPYSIQ
;
A
#
# COMPACT_ATOMS: atom_id res chain seq x y z
N MET A 1 -47.49 62.86 -2.32
CA MET A 1 -46.30 62.13 -1.81
C MET A 1 -46.37 60.60 -1.91
N LYS A 2 -47.53 59.93 -1.77
CA LYS A 2 -47.67 58.47 -1.90
C LYS A 2 -47.39 57.92 -3.33
N LYS A 3 -47.83 58.62 -4.36
CA LYS A 3 -47.67 58.17 -5.75
C LYS A 3 -46.23 58.16 -6.26
N TRP A 4 -45.37 59.07 -5.74
CA TRP A 4 -43.98 59.14 -6.09
C TRP A 4 -43.15 57.99 -5.43
N LYS A 5 -43.52 57.61 -4.22
CA LYS A 5 -42.87 56.43 -3.55
C LYS A 5 -43.19 55.12 -4.25
N ILE A 6 -44.39 54.97 -4.84
CA ILE A 6 -44.78 53.79 -5.60
C ILE A 6 -44.06 53.76 -6.95
N ALA A 7 -43.87 54.90 -7.61
CA ALA A 7 -43.10 54.96 -8.85
C ALA A 7 -41.62 54.66 -8.64
N ALA A 8 -41.02 55.14 -7.55
CA ALA A 8 -39.63 54.84 -7.20
C ALA A 8 -39.43 53.36 -6.85
N ALA A 9 -40.38 52.73 -6.14
CA ALA A 9 -40.33 51.30 -5.83
C ALA A 9 -40.47 50.42 -7.11
N ALA A 10 -41.36 50.79 -8.04
CA ALA A 10 -41.51 50.08 -9.30
C ALA A 10 -40.25 50.16 -10.19
N LEU A 11 -39.57 51.32 -10.17
CA LEU A 11 -38.35 51.54 -10.93
C LEU A 11 -37.16 50.71 -10.35
N CYS A 12 -37.06 50.59 -9.02
CA CYS A 12 -36.08 49.71 -8.39
C CYS A 12 -36.31 48.25 -8.69
N VAL A 13 -37.54 47.78 -8.70
CA VAL A 13 -37.88 46.38 -9.04
C VAL A 13 -37.52 46.06 -10.50
N CYS A 14 -37.77 46.97 -11.43
CA CYS A 14 -37.37 46.81 -12.84
C CYS A 14 -35.85 46.78 -12.99
N PHE A 15 -35.09 47.59 -12.22
CA PHE A 15 -33.61 47.55 -12.25
C PHE A 15 -33.04 46.24 -11.70
N LEU A 16 -33.65 45.67 -10.65
CA LEU A 16 -33.23 44.39 -10.09
C LEU A 16 -33.52 43.23 -11.05
N PHE A 17 -34.62 43.29 -11.83
CA PHE A 17 -34.95 42.27 -12.84
C PHE A 17 -33.96 42.31 -14.02
N THR A 18 -33.55 43.50 -14.49
CA THR A 18 -32.58 43.61 -15.58
C THR A 18 -31.19 43.18 -15.18
N ALA A 19 -30.79 43.38 -13.93
CA ALA A 19 -29.50 42.90 -13.41
C ALA A 19 -29.43 41.36 -13.29
N ALA A 20 -30.54 40.69 -13.00
CA ALA A 20 -30.63 39.25 -12.94
C ALA A 20 -30.48 38.56 -14.30
N PHE A 21 -30.95 39.21 -15.38
CA PHE A 21 -30.75 38.66 -16.75
C PHE A 21 -29.37 38.89 -17.34
N ALA A 22 -28.59 39.85 -16.81
CA ALA A 22 -27.20 40.09 -17.26
C ALA A 22 -26.20 39.09 -16.68
N ALA A 23 -26.60 38.31 -15.66
CA ALA A 23 -25.73 37.31 -15.02
C ALA A 23 -25.84 35.89 -15.63
N SER A 24 -26.84 35.65 -16.50
CA SER A 24 -26.88 34.41 -17.27
C SER A 24 -26.08 34.59 -18.55
N GLY A 25 -24.83 34.02 -18.54
CA GLY A 25 -23.99 34.01 -19.72
C GLY A 25 -24.76 33.45 -20.92
N THR A 26 -24.85 34.22 -22.00
CA THR A 26 -25.45 33.74 -23.27
C THR A 26 -24.58 32.58 -23.78
N PRO A 27 -25.17 31.40 -24.05
CA PRO A 27 -24.44 30.30 -24.70
C PRO A 27 -23.78 30.79 -26.00
N GLY A 28 -22.45 30.59 -26.12
CA GLY A 28 -21.67 31.06 -27.27
C GLY A 28 -21.09 32.47 -27.12
N GLY A 29 -21.14 33.10 -25.93
CA GLY A 29 -20.45 34.35 -25.63
C GLY A 29 -18.96 34.16 -25.29
N GLN A 30 -18.24 35.28 -25.05
CA GLN A 30 -16.79 35.20 -24.67
C GLN A 30 -16.54 34.45 -23.37
N THR A 31 -17.52 34.34 -22.49
CA THR A 31 -17.47 33.64 -21.21
C THR A 31 -17.96 32.19 -21.27
N ASP A 32 -18.63 31.82 -22.38
CA ASP A 32 -19.13 30.46 -22.64
C ASP A 32 -19.04 30.18 -24.16
N PRO A 33 -17.84 29.95 -24.70
CA PRO A 33 -17.64 29.72 -26.12
C PRO A 33 -18.23 28.38 -26.56
N LEU A 34 -19.03 28.39 -27.64
CA LEU A 34 -19.51 27.17 -28.29
C LEU A 34 -18.32 26.40 -28.88
N VAL A 35 -18.15 25.15 -28.41
CA VAL A 35 -17.14 24.25 -28.93
C VAL A 35 -17.71 23.43 -30.08
N THR A 36 -17.04 23.44 -31.24
CA THR A 36 -17.50 22.67 -32.39
C THR A 36 -17.24 21.18 -32.22
N LEU A 37 -18.10 20.35 -32.79
CA LEU A 37 -17.98 18.88 -32.77
C LEU A 37 -16.64 18.41 -33.40
N SER A 38 -16.15 19.12 -34.41
CA SER A 38 -14.88 18.86 -35.08
C SER A 38 -13.69 19.15 -34.17
N TYR A 39 -13.76 20.19 -33.32
CA TYR A 39 -12.73 20.47 -32.31
C TYR A 39 -12.71 19.40 -31.22
N LEU A 40 -13.88 19.00 -30.72
CA LEU A 40 -14.00 17.95 -29.70
C LEU A 40 -13.46 16.61 -30.22
N ASN A 41 -13.87 16.18 -31.41
CA ASN A 41 -13.46 14.89 -31.97
C ASN A 41 -12.02 14.89 -32.54
N GLY A 42 -11.49 16.06 -32.88
CA GLY A 42 -10.14 16.20 -33.41
C GLY A 42 -9.13 16.63 -32.36
N SER A 43 -8.97 17.93 -32.20
CA SER A 43 -7.89 18.50 -31.38
C SER A 43 -8.04 18.20 -29.89
N TYR A 44 -9.24 18.31 -29.34
CA TYR A 44 -9.44 18.09 -27.91
C TYR A 44 -9.26 16.62 -27.51
N THR A 45 -9.87 15.71 -28.27
CA THR A 45 -9.72 14.27 -28.00
C THR A 45 -8.26 13.83 -28.11
N LYS A 46 -7.52 14.39 -29.08
CA LYS A 46 -6.09 14.12 -29.22
C LYS A 46 -5.29 14.64 -28.01
N GLN A 47 -5.53 15.89 -27.57
CA GLN A 47 -4.86 16.45 -26.39
C GLN A 47 -5.14 15.66 -25.12
N VAL A 48 -6.41 15.26 -24.90
CA VAL A 48 -6.77 14.44 -23.73
C VAL A 48 -6.10 13.08 -23.80
N LYS A 49 -6.07 12.44 -24.96
CA LYS A 49 -5.40 11.16 -25.15
C LYS A 49 -3.89 11.27 -24.90
N ASP A 50 -3.23 12.27 -25.45
CA ASP A 50 -1.79 12.50 -25.26
C ASP A 50 -1.48 12.76 -23.77
N MET A 51 -2.33 13.51 -23.06
CA MET A 51 -2.19 13.77 -21.62
C MET A 51 -2.38 12.50 -20.78
N VAL A 52 -3.38 11.68 -21.12
CA VAL A 52 -3.62 10.39 -20.45
C VAL A 52 -2.45 9.44 -20.70
N ASP A 53 -1.99 9.32 -21.94
CA ASP A 53 -0.87 8.44 -22.29
C ASP A 53 0.43 8.87 -21.58
N GLN A 54 0.70 10.17 -21.46
CA GLN A 54 1.84 10.69 -20.69
C GLN A 54 1.71 10.35 -19.20
N THR A 55 0.51 10.57 -18.63
CA THR A 55 0.28 10.29 -17.20
C THR A 55 0.40 8.80 -16.90
N VAL A 56 -0.17 7.95 -17.74
CA VAL A 56 -0.08 6.49 -17.60
C VAL A 56 1.37 6.03 -17.74
N THR A 57 2.11 6.56 -18.71
CA THR A 57 3.52 6.21 -18.93
C THR A 57 4.39 6.63 -17.74
N ALA A 58 4.18 7.83 -17.19
CA ALA A 58 4.89 8.31 -16.01
C ALA A 58 4.58 7.44 -14.78
N ARG A 59 3.32 7.13 -14.54
CA ARG A 59 2.91 6.25 -13.43
C ARG A 59 3.44 4.83 -13.57
N LYS A 60 3.45 4.29 -14.78
CA LYS A 60 4.05 2.99 -15.04
C LYS A 60 5.55 2.98 -14.71
N ALA A 61 6.30 4.01 -15.12
CA ALA A 61 7.72 4.13 -14.82
C ALA A 61 7.98 4.26 -13.31
N GLU A 62 7.18 5.04 -12.58
CA GLU A 62 7.27 5.13 -11.10
C GLU A 62 7.01 3.77 -10.43
N MET A 63 5.99 3.05 -10.88
CA MET A 63 5.68 1.72 -10.34
C MET A 63 6.79 0.71 -10.64
N GLU A 64 7.33 0.71 -11.85
CA GLU A 64 8.46 -0.16 -12.23
C GLU A 64 9.71 0.17 -11.40
N GLN A 65 9.97 1.46 -11.16
CA GLN A 65 11.09 1.88 -10.34
C GLN A 65 10.91 1.51 -8.86
N SER A 66 9.70 1.69 -8.32
CA SER A 66 9.35 1.24 -6.97
C SER A 66 9.50 -0.26 -6.82
N LEU A 67 9.04 -1.02 -7.80
CA LEU A 67 9.18 -2.47 -7.83
C LEU A 67 10.65 -2.90 -7.92
N ARG A 68 11.46 -2.24 -8.76
CA ARG A 68 12.91 -2.48 -8.85
C ARG A 68 13.63 -2.15 -7.54
N ASN A 69 13.24 -1.05 -6.87
CA ASN A 69 13.81 -0.67 -5.57
C ASN A 69 13.47 -1.69 -4.49
N ILE A 70 12.23 -2.20 -4.48
CA ILE A 70 11.81 -3.27 -3.58
C ILE A 70 12.63 -4.56 -3.87
N LEU A 71 12.78 -4.92 -5.14
CA LEU A 71 13.57 -6.08 -5.55
C LEU A 71 15.07 -5.91 -5.31
N ALA A 72 15.63 -4.72 -5.52
CA ALA A 72 17.05 -4.42 -5.27
C ALA A 72 17.37 -4.32 -3.78
N GLY A 73 16.40 -3.89 -2.95
CA GLY A 73 16.50 -3.97 -1.49
C GLY A 73 16.48 -5.41 -0.96
N GLN A 74 16.07 -6.37 -1.79
CA GLN A 74 16.02 -7.79 -1.47
C GLN A 74 17.36 -8.54 -1.69
N GLY A 75 18.38 -7.86 -2.15
CA GLY A 75 19.72 -8.44 -2.41
C GLY A 75 20.55 -8.68 -1.16
N GLY A 76 19.96 -8.88 0.02
CA GLY A 76 20.74 -9.14 1.24
C GLY A 76 19.92 -9.25 2.54
N GLY A 77 18.67 -8.94 2.53
CA GLY A 77 17.78 -9.13 3.66
C GLY A 77 16.39 -9.43 3.11
N GLY A 78 15.89 -10.62 3.31
CA GLY A 78 14.60 -11.05 2.75
C GLY A 78 13.51 -10.02 3.00
N ALA A 79 12.89 -9.52 1.92
CA ALA A 79 11.69 -8.75 2.06
C ALA A 79 10.64 -9.53 2.86
N PRO A 80 9.77 -8.88 3.62
CA PRO A 80 8.70 -9.58 4.30
C PRO A 80 7.87 -10.32 3.26
N SER A 81 8.08 -11.63 3.18
CA SER A 81 7.33 -12.53 2.31
C SER A 81 5.93 -12.64 2.91
N SER A 82 4.99 -11.85 2.41
CA SER A 82 3.59 -11.93 2.79
C SER A 82 2.85 -13.06 2.03
N SER A 83 3.59 -14.03 1.51
CA SER A 83 3.02 -15.18 0.81
C SER A 83 2.20 -16.05 1.77
N GLY A 84 0.98 -16.38 1.39
CA GLY A 84 0.17 -17.40 2.05
C GLY A 84 0.73 -18.82 1.89
N THR A 85 1.81 -19.01 1.13
CA THR A 85 2.44 -20.29 0.86
C THR A 85 3.74 -20.44 1.63
N PHE A 86 4.01 -21.63 2.15
CA PHE A 86 5.30 -21.92 2.79
C PHE A 86 6.45 -21.89 1.78
N THR A 87 7.52 -21.19 2.15
CA THR A 87 8.77 -21.11 1.39
C THR A 87 9.88 -21.78 2.19
N VAL A 88 10.76 -22.52 1.51
CA VAL A 88 11.95 -23.09 2.15
C VAL A 88 13.00 -22.01 2.28
N VAL A 89 13.40 -21.73 3.52
CA VAL A 89 14.49 -20.79 3.86
C VAL A 89 15.66 -21.59 4.37
N THR A 90 16.86 -21.32 3.83
CA THR A 90 18.10 -21.91 4.30
C THR A 90 18.87 -20.85 5.10
N LEU A 91 19.23 -21.18 6.32
CA LEU A 91 20.00 -20.32 7.22
C LEU A 91 21.36 -20.95 7.47
N ALA A 92 22.41 -20.14 7.39
CA ALA A 92 23.73 -20.50 7.87
C ALA A 92 23.79 -20.35 9.41
N GLN A 93 24.76 -20.99 10.06
CA GLN A 93 24.93 -20.88 11.50
C GLN A 93 25.07 -19.42 11.94
N GLY A 94 24.32 -19.03 12.95
CA GLY A 94 24.25 -17.68 13.48
C GLY A 94 23.30 -16.73 12.74
N GLN A 95 22.83 -17.07 11.55
CA GLN A 95 21.77 -16.29 10.89
C GLN A 95 20.44 -16.45 11.59
N SER A 96 19.66 -15.40 11.56
CA SER A 96 18.35 -15.35 12.19
C SER A 96 17.26 -15.04 11.17
N LEU A 97 16.16 -15.78 11.27
CA LEU A 97 14.90 -15.43 10.65
C LEU A 97 14.09 -14.61 11.66
N VAL A 98 13.80 -13.36 11.34
CA VAL A 98 12.98 -12.46 12.15
C VAL A 98 11.59 -12.45 11.57
N GLY A 99 10.63 -13.06 12.27
CA GLY A 99 9.22 -13.12 11.90
C GLY A 99 8.42 -12.02 12.58
N GLU A 100 7.57 -11.35 11.79
CA GLU A 100 6.57 -10.42 12.30
C GLU A 100 5.31 -11.16 12.75
N VAL A 101 4.38 -10.46 13.39
CA VAL A 101 3.09 -11.05 13.82
C VAL A 101 2.38 -11.70 12.64
N GLY A 102 1.96 -12.95 12.82
CA GLY A 102 1.36 -13.78 11.77
C GLY A 102 2.37 -14.59 10.96
N CYS A 103 3.67 -14.46 11.22
CA CYS A 103 4.68 -15.34 10.64
C CYS A 103 4.59 -16.73 11.26
N GLU A 104 4.66 -17.75 10.41
CA GLU A 104 4.72 -19.15 10.80
C GLU A 104 6.05 -19.77 10.35
N VAL A 105 6.66 -20.55 11.22
CA VAL A 105 7.96 -21.19 10.99
C VAL A 105 7.92 -22.64 11.42
N MET A 106 8.48 -23.53 10.60
CA MET A 106 8.65 -24.96 10.92
C MET A 106 10.09 -25.36 10.65
N LEU A 107 10.79 -25.83 11.67
CA LEU A 107 12.13 -26.40 11.52
C LEU A 107 12.06 -27.76 10.82
N ARG A 108 12.79 -27.90 9.70
CA ARG A 108 12.85 -29.15 8.92
C ARG A 108 14.17 -29.87 9.05
N ILE A 109 15.29 -29.16 9.03
CA ILE A 109 16.63 -29.73 9.06
C ILE A 109 17.52 -28.84 9.93
N GLY A 110 18.39 -29.46 10.71
CA GLY A 110 19.36 -28.79 11.56
C GLY A 110 18.82 -28.50 12.95
N ALA A 111 19.41 -27.54 13.61
CA ALA A 111 19.03 -27.07 14.95
C ALA A 111 18.87 -25.55 14.94
N ALA A 112 17.81 -25.05 15.54
CA ALA A 112 17.54 -23.63 15.71
C ALA A 112 16.93 -23.36 17.06
N ALA A 113 17.08 -22.14 17.57
CA ALA A 113 16.52 -21.71 18.83
C ALA A 113 15.75 -20.41 18.68
N CYS A 114 14.72 -20.21 19.50
CA CYS A 114 14.06 -18.92 19.63
C CYS A 114 15.05 -17.93 20.25
N ALA A 115 15.30 -16.81 19.57
CA ALA A 115 16.21 -15.79 20.08
C ALA A 115 15.54 -14.93 21.16
N GLY A 116 16.37 -14.37 22.06
CA GLY A 116 15.94 -13.51 23.14
C GLY A 116 15.93 -14.24 24.50
N GLN A 117 15.53 -13.52 25.52
CA GLN A 117 15.42 -14.03 26.90
C GLN A 117 13.99 -13.90 27.44
N ASP A 118 13.04 -13.50 26.59
CA ASP A 118 11.65 -13.31 26.97
C ASP A 118 10.97 -14.66 27.28
N SER A 119 10.11 -14.68 28.28
CA SER A 119 9.32 -15.85 28.61
C SER A 119 8.28 -16.21 27.54
N VAL A 120 7.90 -15.23 26.73
CA VAL A 120 6.96 -15.40 25.61
C VAL A 120 7.71 -15.21 24.31
N GLY A 121 8.10 -16.29 23.68
CA GLY A 121 8.77 -16.29 22.38
C GLY A 121 7.82 -16.62 21.24
N LEU A 122 7.80 -17.89 20.86
CA LEU A 122 6.95 -18.42 19.79
C LEU A 122 5.83 -19.29 20.39
N ILE A 123 4.71 -19.34 19.74
CA ILE A 123 3.65 -20.30 20.08
C ILE A 123 3.88 -21.57 19.28
N ASP A 124 4.12 -22.68 19.96
CA ASP A 124 4.14 -24.02 19.35
C ASP A 124 2.69 -24.49 19.17
N THR A 125 2.18 -24.36 17.94
CA THR A 125 0.81 -24.76 17.62
C THR A 125 0.63 -26.27 17.54
N THR A 126 1.74 -27.00 17.36
CA THR A 126 1.73 -28.47 17.35
C THR A 126 1.61 -29.05 18.75
N ALA A 127 2.34 -28.49 19.71
CA ALA A 127 2.31 -28.95 21.10
C ALA A 127 1.32 -28.19 21.99
N GLY A 128 0.74 -27.07 21.50
CA GLY A 128 -0.15 -26.23 22.28
C GLY A 128 0.55 -25.51 23.44
N SER A 129 1.83 -25.16 23.26
CA SER A 129 2.69 -24.58 24.30
C SER A 129 3.38 -23.31 23.81
N VAL A 130 4.01 -22.60 24.76
CA VAL A 130 4.84 -21.42 24.46
C VAL A 130 6.29 -21.82 24.49
N LEU A 131 7.04 -21.48 23.41
CA LEU A 131 8.48 -21.62 23.36
C LEU A 131 9.10 -20.27 23.77
N GLY A 132 9.82 -20.26 24.90
CA GLY A 132 10.51 -19.07 25.38
C GLY A 132 11.83 -18.80 24.66
N GLY A 133 12.40 -17.61 24.90
CA GLY A 133 13.72 -17.26 24.39
C GLY A 133 14.82 -18.21 24.88
N GLY A 134 15.76 -18.51 24.00
CA GLY A 134 16.85 -19.48 24.24
C GLY A 134 16.46 -20.94 24.09
N GLN A 135 15.18 -21.27 23.99
CA GLN A 135 14.74 -22.66 23.85
C GLN A 135 14.85 -23.15 22.39
N ALA A 136 15.25 -24.41 22.23
CA ALA A 136 15.39 -25.01 20.91
C ALA A 136 14.04 -25.36 20.28
N LEU A 137 13.92 -25.15 18.97
CA LEU A 137 12.78 -25.58 18.19
C LEU A 137 12.80 -27.11 17.98
N ALA A 138 11.66 -27.74 18.17
CA ALA A 138 11.47 -29.13 17.79
C ALA A 138 11.28 -29.24 16.27
N VAL A 139 11.90 -30.28 15.68
CA VAL A 139 11.77 -30.54 14.22
C VAL A 139 10.33 -30.95 13.90
N ASN A 140 9.79 -30.40 12.81
CA ASN A 140 8.43 -30.62 12.32
C ASN A 140 7.31 -30.06 13.20
N HIS A 141 7.63 -29.25 14.20
CA HIS A 141 6.64 -28.45 14.91
C HIS A 141 6.39 -27.12 14.21
N LEU A 142 5.14 -26.70 14.17
CA LEU A 142 4.75 -25.41 13.62
C LEU A 142 4.72 -24.35 14.72
N TYR A 143 5.50 -23.29 14.52
CA TYR A 143 5.59 -22.16 15.44
C TYR A 143 4.97 -20.93 14.83
N MET A 144 4.27 -20.13 15.63
CA MET A 144 3.62 -18.89 15.21
C MET A 144 4.13 -17.70 16.03
N VAL A 145 4.36 -16.59 15.36
CA VAL A 145 4.64 -15.29 15.98
C VAL A 145 3.31 -14.58 16.24
N THR A 146 2.99 -14.32 17.51
CA THR A 146 1.71 -13.71 17.91
C THR A 146 1.86 -12.34 18.55
N ILE A 147 3.04 -12.01 19.10
CA ILE A 147 3.29 -10.76 19.83
C ILE A 147 4.63 -10.19 19.38
N GLY A 148 4.60 -9.09 18.60
CA GLY A 148 5.80 -8.39 18.13
C GLY A 148 6.75 -9.30 17.32
N PRO A 149 7.82 -8.76 16.76
CA PRO A 149 8.78 -9.55 16.01
C PRO A 149 9.52 -10.54 16.93
N ARG A 150 9.70 -11.77 16.42
CA ARG A 150 10.45 -12.84 17.09
C ARG A 150 11.46 -13.46 16.14
N SER A 151 12.62 -13.81 16.65
CA SER A 151 13.71 -14.34 15.86
C SER A 151 13.94 -15.81 16.14
N VAL A 152 14.24 -16.55 15.05
CA VAL A 152 14.69 -17.94 15.10
C VAL A 152 16.12 -17.97 14.60
N THR A 153 17.09 -18.29 15.46
CA THR A 153 18.51 -18.30 15.13
C THR A 153 18.99 -19.72 14.84
N ALA A 154 19.71 -19.88 13.76
CA ALA A 154 20.32 -21.14 13.36
C ALA A 154 21.48 -21.52 14.28
N ALA A 155 21.40 -22.68 14.91
CA ALA A 155 22.42 -23.22 15.81
C ALA A 155 23.33 -24.27 15.15
N ALA A 156 23.00 -24.69 13.91
CA ALA A 156 23.78 -25.64 13.13
C ALA A 156 24.34 -25.01 11.85
N PRO A 157 25.38 -25.58 11.21
CA PRO A 157 26.00 -25.02 10.00
C PRO A 157 25.03 -24.83 8.84
N THR A 158 24.02 -25.67 8.75
CA THR A 158 22.93 -25.55 7.76
C THR A 158 21.61 -25.86 8.41
N VAL A 159 20.71 -24.89 8.40
CA VAL A 159 19.35 -25.03 8.93
C VAL A 159 18.36 -24.77 7.81
N LYS A 160 17.39 -25.64 7.64
CA LYS A 160 16.27 -25.42 6.72
C LYS A 160 14.98 -25.29 7.50
N VAL A 161 14.31 -24.17 7.29
CA VAL A 161 13.00 -23.90 7.84
C VAL A 161 12.00 -23.67 6.72
N LEU A 162 10.75 -24.04 6.94
CA LEU A 162 9.63 -23.57 6.15
C LEU A 162 9.10 -22.32 6.84
N ALA A 163 8.96 -21.24 6.10
CA ALA A 163 8.40 -19.99 6.61
C ALA A 163 7.21 -19.54 5.76
N ARG A 164 6.22 -18.97 6.41
CA ARG A 164 5.04 -18.34 5.80
C ARG A 164 4.69 -17.08 6.55
N GLY A 165 4.20 -16.05 5.84
CA GLY A 165 3.90 -14.74 6.40
C GLY A 165 5.09 -13.77 6.32
N PRO A 166 5.03 -12.63 7.01
CA PRO A 166 6.06 -11.60 6.92
C PRO A 166 7.29 -11.97 7.78
N TYR A 167 8.46 -12.05 7.15
CA TYR A 167 9.74 -12.28 7.82
C TYR A 167 10.89 -11.61 7.08
N SER A 168 12.03 -11.45 7.75
CA SER A 168 13.30 -11.02 7.17
C SER A 168 14.44 -11.92 7.67
N ILE A 169 15.59 -11.92 6.97
CA ILE A 169 16.79 -12.66 7.36
C ILE A 169 17.87 -11.67 7.76
N GLN A 170 18.53 -11.95 8.88
CA GLN A 170 19.62 -11.16 9.44
C GLN A 170 20.84 -12.01 9.74
#